data_d01b9b2d1dac779038eaa81aca80bbad
#
_entry.id   d01b9b2d1dac779038eaa81aca80bbad
#
_cell.length_a   1.000
_cell.length_b   1.000
_cell.length_c   1.000
_cell.angle_alpha   90.00
_cell.angle_beta   90.00
_cell.angle_gamma   90.00
#
_symmetry.space_group_name_H-M   'P 1'
#
loop_
_entity.id
_entity.type
_entity.pdbx_description
1 polymer ?
#
loop_
_entity_poly.entity_id
_entity_poly.type
_entity_poly.pdbx_seq_one_letter_code
_entity_poly.pdbx_strand_id
1 'polypeptide(L)'
;MNSALRLVSCSLLLFTVPAGLISCKQEKKIAASKPDRQPITPVTVEVRPDGLAYLPGAAVPFTGEAIAAFPDVPSLIKFKEPYTDGKRDGDKLELYKNGTTKTLRRYEKGVPKYAASYHKNGQIKFELNLNAQDKGEGPYKRWYASGVVEGTSGLDAEERWHGDFKEWDPEGKLKTHHIFKHGLLQQIIFETEESQKTRKAAGLELQKPEAAPAAPAPADPAPAAAVPPAN
;
A
#
# COMPACT_ATOMS: atom_id res chain seq x y z
N MET A 1 1.75 -15.15 -65.43
CA MET A 1 0.73 -16.02 -66.07
C MET A 1 -0.53 -15.95 -65.23
N ASN A 2 -1.51 -15.22 -65.81
CA ASN A 2 -2.98 -15.37 -65.76
C ASN A 2 -3.65 -15.58 -64.39
N SER A 3 -4.32 -14.57 -63.92
CA SER A 3 -5.71 -14.10 -64.24
C SER A 3 -6.77 -14.91 -63.50
N ALA A 4 -7.56 -14.26 -62.66
CA ALA A 4 -9.01 -14.18 -62.85
C ALA A 4 -9.67 -13.31 -61.77
N LEU A 5 -10.03 -12.15 -62.22
CA LEU A 5 -10.96 -11.21 -61.58
C LEU A 5 -12.39 -11.76 -61.74
N ARG A 6 -13.13 -12.03 -60.66
CA ARG A 6 -14.57 -12.30 -60.75
C ARG A 6 -15.36 -11.12 -60.16
N LEU A 7 -15.93 -10.34 -61.08
CA LEU A 7 -17.01 -9.40 -60.82
C LEU A 7 -18.28 -10.18 -60.40
N VAL A 8 -18.83 -9.83 -59.23
CA VAL A 8 -20.20 -10.22 -58.87
C VAL A 8 -21.07 -8.97 -59.00
N SER A 9 -21.95 -9.04 -59.97
CA SER A 9 -23.00 -8.10 -60.28
C SER A 9 -24.04 -8.09 -59.13
N CYS A 10 -24.26 -6.94 -58.51
CA CYS A 10 -25.30 -6.74 -57.49
C CYS A 10 -26.52 -6.11 -58.19
N SER A 11 -27.54 -6.91 -58.45
CA SER A 11 -28.84 -6.46 -59.02
C SER A 11 -29.57 -5.63 -57.96
N LEU A 12 -29.87 -4.40 -58.32
CA LEU A 12 -30.67 -3.43 -57.56
C LEU A 12 -32.16 -3.76 -57.68
N LEU A 13 -32.76 -4.36 -56.66
CA LEU A 13 -34.18 -4.53 -56.54
C LEU A 13 -34.77 -3.32 -55.78
N LEU A 14 -35.46 -2.44 -56.49
CA LEU A 14 -36.28 -1.38 -55.92
C LEU A 14 -37.51 -1.97 -55.24
N PHE A 15 -37.54 -1.99 -53.91
CA PHE A 15 -38.80 -2.17 -53.15
C PHE A 15 -39.38 -0.83 -52.77
N THR A 16 -40.53 -0.50 -53.31
CA THR A 16 -41.39 0.62 -52.92
C THR A 16 -42.07 0.24 -51.61
N VAL A 17 -41.74 0.95 -50.51
CA VAL A 17 -42.41 0.80 -49.21
C VAL A 17 -43.51 1.86 -49.10
N PRO A 18 -44.79 1.49 -48.79
CA PRO A 18 -45.85 2.45 -48.57
C PRO A 18 -45.63 3.21 -47.25
N ALA A 19 -45.93 4.51 -47.28
CA ALA A 19 -45.88 5.40 -46.13
C ALA A 19 -46.88 4.95 -45.04
N GLY A 20 -46.42 4.15 -44.10
CA GLY A 20 -47.15 3.81 -42.88
C GLY A 20 -46.84 4.80 -41.76
N LEU A 21 -47.86 5.35 -41.15
CA LEU A 21 -47.86 6.27 -40.02
C LEU A 21 -46.90 5.81 -38.92
N ILE A 22 -45.81 6.55 -38.70
CA ILE A 22 -44.91 6.37 -37.56
C ILE A 22 -45.65 6.94 -36.34
N SER A 23 -46.34 6.08 -35.60
CA SER A 23 -46.80 6.38 -34.25
C SER A 23 -45.57 6.51 -33.34
N CYS A 24 -45.25 7.73 -32.93
CA CYS A 24 -44.27 7.99 -31.87
C CYS A 24 -44.75 7.35 -30.57
N LYS A 25 -44.37 6.08 -30.32
CA LYS A 25 -44.41 5.56 -28.96
C LYS A 25 -43.35 6.33 -28.15
N GLN A 26 -43.86 7.22 -27.25
CA GLN A 26 -43.05 7.76 -26.19
C GLN A 26 -42.40 6.59 -25.41
N GLU A 27 -41.11 6.37 -25.59
CA GLU A 27 -40.36 5.54 -24.68
C GLU A 27 -40.36 6.23 -23.31
N LYS A 28 -41.18 5.66 -22.42
CA LYS A 28 -41.18 5.99 -21.02
C LYS A 28 -39.75 5.70 -20.53
N LYS A 29 -38.92 6.74 -20.36
CA LYS A 29 -37.65 6.63 -19.65
C LYS A 29 -37.95 6.01 -18.28
N ILE A 30 -37.71 4.71 -18.15
CA ILE A 30 -37.68 4.04 -16.87
C ILE A 30 -36.46 4.66 -16.19
N ALA A 31 -36.66 5.63 -15.31
CA ALA A 31 -35.67 6.12 -14.41
C ALA A 31 -35.15 4.89 -13.66
N ALA A 32 -33.90 4.51 -13.89
CA ALA A 32 -33.27 3.46 -13.14
C ALA A 32 -33.36 3.86 -11.67
N SER A 33 -34.28 3.24 -10.93
CA SER A 33 -34.39 3.40 -9.49
C SER A 33 -33.02 2.96 -8.94
N LYS A 34 -32.34 3.86 -8.20
CA LYS A 34 -31.16 3.48 -7.41
C LYS A 34 -31.59 2.27 -6.59
N PRO A 35 -30.80 1.17 -6.60
CA PRO A 35 -31.14 0.02 -5.78
C PRO A 35 -31.35 0.50 -4.35
N ASP A 36 -32.51 0.21 -3.77
CA ASP A 36 -32.85 0.50 -2.38
C ASP A 36 -31.91 -0.32 -1.49
N ARG A 37 -30.74 0.23 -1.21
CA ARG A 37 -29.74 -0.41 -0.35
C ARG A 37 -30.20 -0.19 1.09
N GLN A 38 -30.61 -1.28 1.74
CA GLN A 38 -30.96 -1.25 3.15
C GLN A 38 -29.78 -0.71 3.99
N PRO A 39 -30.06 0.02 5.07
CA PRO A 39 -29.04 0.45 6.02
C PRO A 39 -28.27 -0.76 6.58
N ILE A 40 -26.96 -0.59 6.72
CA ILE A 40 -26.09 -1.61 7.33
C ILE A 40 -26.26 -1.52 8.84
N THR A 41 -26.54 -2.67 9.47
CA THR A 41 -26.51 -2.79 10.94
C THR A 41 -25.07 -2.79 11.41
N PRO A 42 -24.60 -1.78 12.15
CA PRO A 42 -23.25 -1.77 12.68
C PRO A 42 -23.03 -2.90 13.68
N VAL A 43 -21.83 -3.51 13.64
CA VAL A 43 -21.35 -4.44 14.65
C VAL A 43 -20.18 -3.76 15.35
N THR A 44 -20.40 -3.35 16.60
CA THR A 44 -19.38 -2.70 17.43
C THR A 44 -18.82 -3.68 18.44
N VAL A 45 -17.55 -3.53 18.77
CA VAL A 45 -16.86 -4.30 19.79
C VAL A 45 -16.23 -3.35 20.83
N GLU A 46 -16.10 -3.83 22.06
CA GLU A 46 -15.34 -3.19 23.14
C GLU A 46 -14.10 -4.02 23.44
N VAL A 47 -12.93 -3.37 23.55
CA VAL A 47 -11.70 -4.04 23.98
C VAL A 47 -11.62 -3.90 25.50
N ARG A 48 -11.51 -5.04 26.19
CA ARG A 48 -11.43 -5.10 27.65
C ARG A 48 -9.98 -5.09 28.14
N PRO A 49 -9.76 -4.98 29.47
CA PRO A 49 -8.40 -4.94 30.04
C PRO A 49 -7.55 -6.19 29.76
N ASP A 50 -8.15 -7.31 29.40
CA ASP A 50 -7.46 -8.53 28.93
C ASP A 50 -6.91 -8.43 27.50
N GLY A 51 -7.18 -7.29 26.82
CA GLY A 51 -6.77 -7.03 25.45
C GLY A 51 -7.64 -7.71 24.37
N LEU A 52 -8.74 -8.39 24.76
CA LEU A 52 -9.65 -9.05 23.84
C LEU A 52 -10.86 -8.17 23.51
N ALA A 53 -11.39 -8.34 22.30
CA ALA A 53 -12.61 -7.68 21.85
C ALA A 53 -13.84 -8.53 22.19
N TYR A 54 -14.91 -7.86 22.62
CA TYR A 54 -16.19 -8.44 22.99
C TYR A 54 -17.32 -7.66 22.34
N LEU A 55 -18.46 -8.31 22.08
CA LEU A 55 -19.70 -7.54 21.88
C LEU A 55 -20.13 -6.91 23.20
N PRO A 56 -20.80 -5.76 23.19
CA PRO A 56 -21.31 -5.10 24.39
C PRO A 56 -22.13 -6.09 25.25
N GLY A 57 -21.75 -6.25 26.53
CA GLY A 57 -22.40 -7.15 27.47
C GLY A 57 -22.13 -8.64 27.28
N ALA A 58 -21.39 -9.10 26.28
CA ALA A 58 -21.08 -10.50 26.09
C ALA A 58 -20.02 -11.00 27.08
N ALA A 59 -20.14 -12.27 27.50
CA ALA A 59 -19.18 -12.93 28.38
C ALA A 59 -18.02 -13.61 27.63
N VAL A 60 -18.20 -13.91 26.35
CA VAL A 60 -17.21 -14.60 25.52
C VAL A 60 -16.55 -13.63 24.54
N PRO A 61 -15.25 -13.80 24.23
CA PRO A 61 -14.56 -13.02 23.23
C PRO A 61 -15.23 -13.12 21.85
N PHE A 62 -15.21 -12.01 21.12
CA PHE A 62 -15.90 -11.90 19.83
C PHE A 62 -15.14 -12.64 18.72
N THR A 63 -15.88 -13.45 17.95
CA THR A 63 -15.45 -13.99 16.67
C THR A 63 -16.42 -13.53 15.60
N GLY A 64 -15.94 -12.83 14.57
CA GLY A 64 -16.76 -12.27 13.52
C GLY A 64 -16.16 -11.00 12.92
N GLU A 65 -16.96 -10.23 12.20
CA GLU A 65 -16.54 -8.99 11.55
C GLU A 65 -17.22 -7.80 12.23
N ALA A 66 -16.44 -6.90 12.84
CA ALA A 66 -16.92 -5.60 13.28
C ALA A 66 -17.09 -4.70 12.06
N ILE A 67 -18.24 -4.01 11.95
CA ILE A 67 -18.61 -3.22 10.77
C ILE A 67 -19.15 -1.88 11.22
N ALA A 68 -18.74 -0.79 10.53
CA ALA A 68 -19.40 0.50 10.62
C ALA A 68 -19.77 1.02 9.24
N ALA A 69 -20.89 1.72 9.19
CA ALA A 69 -21.35 2.45 8.01
C ALA A 69 -20.88 3.91 8.04
N PHE A 70 -20.96 4.61 6.92
CA PHE A 70 -20.83 6.06 6.89
C PHE A 70 -22.06 6.70 7.56
N PRO A 71 -21.88 7.64 8.51
CA PRO A 71 -23.01 8.25 9.23
C PRO A 71 -24.02 8.97 8.31
N ASP A 72 -23.51 9.60 7.25
CA ASP A 72 -24.31 10.33 6.25
C ASP A 72 -24.86 9.44 5.12
N VAL A 73 -24.38 8.19 4.99
CA VAL A 73 -24.86 7.19 4.03
C VAL A 73 -24.88 5.81 4.69
N PRO A 74 -25.89 5.50 5.52
CA PRO A 74 -25.91 4.27 6.33
C PRO A 74 -25.93 2.95 5.53
N SER A 75 -26.18 3.01 4.22
CA SER A 75 -26.12 1.86 3.32
C SER A 75 -24.72 1.58 2.75
N LEU A 76 -23.71 2.38 3.11
CA LEU A 76 -22.32 2.18 2.67
C LEU A 76 -21.42 1.84 3.86
N ILE A 77 -20.67 0.74 3.72
CA ILE A 77 -19.67 0.34 4.70
C ILE A 77 -18.53 1.34 4.68
N LYS A 78 -18.16 1.84 5.87
CA LYS A 78 -16.99 2.69 6.10
C LYS A 78 -15.77 1.86 6.47
N PHE A 79 -15.94 0.89 7.38
CA PHE A 79 -14.86 -0.03 7.72
C PHE A 79 -15.38 -1.43 8.05
N LYS A 80 -14.47 -2.41 7.96
CA LYS A 80 -14.62 -3.80 8.39
C LYS A 80 -13.35 -4.22 9.12
N GLU A 81 -13.52 -4.97 10.20
CA GLU A 81 -12.42 -5.44 11.03
C GLU A 81 -12.72 -6.85 11.54
N PRO A 82 -12.02 -7.88 11.03
CA PRO A 82 -12.26 -9.27 11.44
C PRO A 82 -11.58 -9.60 12.77
N TYR A 83 -12.25 -10.44 13.55
CA TYR A 83 -11.80 -10.95 14.84
C TYR A 83 -11.98 -12.46 14.94
N THR A 84 -11.02 -13.13 15.59
CA THR A 84 -11.09 -14.52 16.01
C THR A 84 -10.72 -14.59 17.49
N ASP A 85 -11.63 -15.13 18.32
CA ASP A 85 -11.47 -15.25 19.77
C ASP A 85 -11.01 -13.94 20.44
N GLY A 86 -11.64 -12.82 20.05
CA GLY A 86 -11.37 -11.48 20.56
C GLY A 86 -10.11 -10.81 20.01
N LYS A 87 -9.32 -11.48 19.18
CA LYS A 87 -8.12 -10.91 18.55
C LYS A 87 -8.39 -10.51 17.10
N ARG A 88 -7.83 -9.38 16.66
CA ARG A 88 -7.84 -9.03 15.23
C ARG A 88 -7.16 -10.14 14.43
N ASP A 89 -7.84 -10.66 13.42
CA ASP A 89 -7.31 -11.76 12.60
C ASP A 89 -7.85 -11.65 11.17
N GLY A 90 -6.97 -11.31 10.23
CA GLY A 90 -7.31 -11.01 8.85
C GLY A 90 -7.15 -9.53 8.47
N ASP A 91 -7.82 -9.11 7.40
CA ASP A 91 -7.67 -7.80 6.79
C ASP A 91 -8.72 -6.81 7.32
N LYS A 92 -8.25 -5.85 8.15
CA LYS A 92 -9.01 -4.64 8.48
C LYS A 92 -9.01 -3.71 7.28
N LEU A 93 -10.19 -3.32 6.82
CA LEU A 93 -10.39 -2.43 5.68
C LEU A 93 -11.08 -1.14 6.11
N GLU A 94 -10.59 0.00 5.66
CA GLU A 94 -11.34 1.25 5.59
C GLU A 94 -11.67 1.53 4.13
N LEU A 95 -12.88 1.98 3.84
CA LEU A 95 -13.35 2.21 2.47
C LEU A 95 -13.59 3.70 2.20
N TYR A 96 -13.44 4.11 0.95
CA TYR A 96 -13.96 5.37 0.45
C TYR A 96 -15.47 5.25 0.19
N LYS A 97 -16.19 6.37 0.10
CA LYS A 97 -17.62 6.39 -0.23
C LYS A 97 -17.95 5.82 -1.62
N ASN A 98 -16.99 5.74 -2.52
CA ASN A 98 -17.17 5.08 -3.82
C ASN A 98 -17.02 3.54 -3.73
N GLY A 99 -16.77 2.98 -2.53
CA GLY A 99 -16.62 1.56 -2.29
C GLY A 99 -15.21 1.01 -2.49
N THR A 100 -14.26 1.82 -3.00
CA THR A 100 -12.87 1.38 -3.11
C THR A 100 -12.18 1.36 -1.75
N THR A 101 -11.20 0.48 -1.58
CA THR A 101 -10.38 0.42 -0.36
C THR A 101 -9.59 1.72 -0.20
N LYS A 102 -9.59 2.29 1.01
CA LYS A 102 -8.78 3.44 1.40
C LYS A 102 -7.53 3.00 2.13
N THR A 103 -7.69 2.14 3.15
CA THR A 103 -6.59 1.53 3.90
C THR A 103 -6.85 0.05 4.11
N LEU A 104 -5.77 -0.72 4.17
CA LEU A 104 -5.76 -2.12 4.54
C LEU A 104 -4.70 -2.32 5.63
N ARG A 105 -5.07 -3.01 6.72
CA ARG A 105 -4.11 -3.51 7.71
C ARG A 105 -4.37 -4.99 7.94
N ARG A 106 -3.35 -5.81 7.76
CA ARG A 106 -3.42 -7.25 8.00
C ARG A 106 -2.93 -7.59 9.39
N TYR A 107 -3.71 -8.41 10.07
CA TYR A 107 -3.39 -8.94 11.39
C TYR A 107 -3.38 -10.47 11.34
N GLU A 108 -2.52 -11.07 12.16
CA GLU A 108 -2.50 -12.49 12.44
C GLU A 108 -2.53 -12.68 13.97
N LYS A 109 -3.64 -13.23 14.48
CA LYS A 109 -3.83 -13.47 15.92
C LYS A 109 -3.54 -12.25 16.80
N GLY A 110 -3.96 -11.06 16.35
CA GLY A 110 -3.76 -9.79 17.04
C GLY A 110 -2.46 -9.06 16.68
N VAL A 111 -1.51 -9.70 15.99
CA VAL A 111 -0.22 -9.11 15.63
C VAL A 111 -0.34 -8.45 14.26
N PRO A 112 -0.02 -7.14 14.10
CA PRO A 112 0.01 -6.49 12.81
C PRO A 112 1.15 -7.06 11.95
N LYS A 113 0.92 -7.19 10.64
CA LYS A 113 1.88 -7.77 9.68
C LYS A 113 2.15 -6.87 8.49
N TYR A 114 1.12 -6.14 8.05
CA TYR A 114 1.19 -5.40 6.80
C TYR A 114 0.22 -4.23 6.82
N ALA A 115 0.60 -3.13 6.18
CA ALA A 115 -0.27 -1.99 5.94
C ALA A 115 -0.15 -1.51 4.49
N ALA A 116 -1.28 -1.14 3.92
CA ALA A 116 -1.35 -0.49 2.62
C ALA A 116 -2.39 0.63 2.63
N SER A 117 -2.18 1.61 1.78
CA SER A 117 -3.15 2.67 1.47
C SER A 117 -3.36 2.74 -0.03
N TYR A 118 -4.51 3.24 -0.45
CA TYR A 118 -4.93 3.28 -1.84
C TYR A 118 -5.41 4.68 -2.22
N HIS A 119 -5.23 5.04 -3.47
CA HIS A 119 -5.84 6.22 -4.06
C HIS A 119 -7.35 5.98 -4.29
N LYS A 120 -8.14 7.06 -4.46
CA LYS A 120 -9.60 6.95 -4.70
C LYS A 120 -9.96 6.17 -5.98
N ASN A 121 -9.05 6.05 -6.93
CA ASN A 121 -9.21 5.24 -8.15
C ASN A 121 -8.92 3.74 -7.93
N GLY A 122 -8.57 3.32 -6.70
CA GLY A 122 -8.26 1.94 -6.34
C GLY A 122 -6.81 1.51 -6.54
N GLN A 123 -5.97 2.35 -7.16
CA GLN A 123 -4.54 2.09 -7.28
C GLN A 123 -3.87 2.17 -5.90
N ILE A 124 -2.90 1.28 -5.68
CA ILE A 124 -2.11 1.32 -4.44
C ILE A 124 -1.36 2.65 -4.33
N LYS A 125 -1.32 3.23 -3.13
CA LYS A 125 -0.62 4.47 -2.82
C LYS A 125 0.69 4.19 -2.09
N PHE A 126 0.66 3.34 -1.09
CA PHE A 126 1.87 2.82 -0.44
C PHE A 126 1.59 1.47 0.22
N GLU A 127 2.67 0.73 0.46
CA GLU A 127 2.66 -0.51 1.26
C GLU A 127 3.94 -0.64 2.08
N LEU A 128 3.83 -1.34 3.21
CA LEU A 128 4.94 -1.70 4.08
C LEU A 128 4.57 -2.90 4.96
N ASN A 129 5.60 -3.62 5.43
CA ASN A 129 5.44 -4.61 6.48
C ASN A 129 5.42 -3.92 7.85
N LEU A 130 4.78 -4.56 8.82
CA LEU A 130 4.71 -4.08 10.20
C LEU A 130 5.36 -5.10 11.14
N ASN A 131 6.10 -4.60 12.13
CA ASN A 131 6.61 -5.42 13.22
C ASN A 131 5.58 -5.56 14.35
N ALA A 132 5.91 -6.32 15.39
CA ALA A 132 5.00 -6.58 16.52
C ALA A 132 4.65 -5.32 17.34
N GLN A 133 5.42 -4.24 17.23
CA GLN A 133 5.18 -2.94 17.87
C GLN A 133 4.33 -2.00 17.00
N ASP A 134 3.75 -2.52 15.90
CA ASP A 134 2.94 -1.77 14.93
C ASP A 134 3.72 -0.68 14.17
N LYS A 135 5.04 -0.84 14.06
CA LYS A 135 5.95 0.03 13.31
C LYS A 135 6.30 -0.56 11.95
N GLY A 136 6.50 0.31 10.96
CA GLY A 136 6.96 -0.10 9.64
C GLY A 136 8.39 -0.63 9.71
N GLU A 137 8.63 -1.81 9.10
CA GLU A 137 9.95 -2.45 9.05
C GLU A 137 10.15 -3.19 7.73
N GLY A 138 11.36 -3.11 7.18
CA GLY A 138 11.72 -3.72 5.90
C GLY A 138 11.31 -2.86 4.69
N PRO A 139 10.93 -3.47 3.58
CA PRO A 139 10.61 -2.74 2.35
C PRO A 139 9.42 -1.79 2.50
N TYR A 140 9.59 -0.55 2.05
CA TYR A 140 8.57 0.46 1.89
C TYR A 140 8.48 0.88 0.43
N LYS A 141 7.28 0.96 -0.12
CA LYS A 141 7.07 1.35 -1.51
C LYS A 141 5.84 2.24 -1.65
N ARG A 142 5.92 3.24 -2.51
CA ARG A 142 4.81 4.16 -2.82
C ARG A 142 4.66 4.42 -4.30
N TRP A 143 3.43 4.78 -4.72
CA TRP A 143 3.06 4.98 -6.11
C TRP A 143 2.20 6.23 -6.28
N TYR A 144 2.34 6.86 -7.41
CA TYR A 144 1.40 7.85 -7.91
C TYR A 144 0.03 7.24 -8.22
N ALA A 145 -1.00 8.08 -8.30
CA ALA A 145 -2.34 7.63 -8.68
C ALA A 145 -2.43 7.07 -10.12
N SER A 146 -1.43 7.30 -10.95
CA SER A 146 -1.24 6.68 -12.27
C SER A 146 -0.75 5.23 -12.21
N GLY A 147 -0.27 4.76 -11.04
CA GLY A 147 0.37 3.46 -10.87
C GLY A 147 1.88 3.46 -11.11
N VAL A 148 2.47 4.58 -11.52
CA VAL A 148 3.93 4.74 -11.62
C VAL A 148 4.53 4.74 -10.21
N VAL A 149 5.66 4.06 -10.02
CA VAL A 149 6.39 4.06 -8.75
C VAL A 149 6.87 5.47 -8.44
N GLU A 150 6.51 5.99 -7.26
CA GLU A 150 6.93 7.29 -6.75
C GLU A 150 8.19 7.17 -5.89
N GLY A 151 8.29 6.10 -5.09
CA GLY A 151 9.44 5.90 -4.23
C GLY A 151 9.56 4.49 -3.68
N THR A 152 10.79 4.11 -3.36
CA THR A 152 11.14 2.89 -2.62
C THR A 152 12.17 3.20 -1.56
N SER A 153 12.09 2.50 -0.41
CA SER A 153 13.14 2.52 0.59
C SER A 153 13.07 1.29 1.49
N GLY A 154 14.04 1.15 2.37
CA GLY A 154 13.95 0.28 3.53
C GLY A 154 13.65 1.09 4.79
N LEU A 155 13.07 0.42 5.79
CA LEU A 155 12.87 0.93 7.14
C LEU A 155 13.53 -0.03 8.14
N ASP A 156 14.19 0.52 9.15
CA ASP A 156 14.64 -0.27 10.31
C ASP A 156 13.50 -0.44 11.34
N ALA A 157 13.75 -1.18 12.42
CA ALA A 157 12.74 -1.48 13.45
C ALA A 157 12.21 -0.23 14.19
N GLU A 158 12.87 0.91 14.08
CA GLU A 158 12.45 2.21 14.62
C GLU A 158 11.79 3.11 13.58
N GLU A 159 11.43 2.57 12.38
CA GLU A 159 10.82 3.28 11.25
C GLU A 159 11.73 4.36 10.62
N ARG A 160 13.05 4.25 10.75
CA ARG A 160 14.01 5.16 10.11
C ARG A 160 14.44 4.61 8.75
N TRP A 161 14.73 5.51 7.82
CA TRP A 161 15.26 5.12 6.51
C TRP A 161 16.54 4.28 6.64
N HIS A 162 16.56 3.14 5.93
CA HIS A 162 17.68 2.20 5.94
C HIS A 162 17.87 1.56 4.57
N GLY A 163 19.11 1.55 4.06
CA GLY A 163 19.45 1.05 2.73
C GLY A 163 19.12 2.04 1.61
N ASP A 164 18.80 1.53 0.44
CA ASP A 164 18.49 2.32 -0.74
C ASP A 164 17.21 3.12 -0.56
N PHE A 165 17.30 4.42 -0.85
CA PHE A 165 16.17 5.34 -0.95
C PHE A 165 16.13 5.89 -2.37
N LYS A 166 15.06 5.61 -3.11
CA LYS A 166 14.89 6.05 -4.49
C LYS A 166 13.55 6.74 -4.67
N GLU A 167 13.54 7.81 -5.46
CA GLU A 167 12.34 8.53 -5.88
C GLU A 167 12.34 8.77 -7.38
N TRP A 168 11.15 8.69 -7.97
CA TRP A 168 10.91 8.95 -9.39
C TRP A 168 9.85 10.04 -9.54
N ASP A 169 9.86 10.71 -10.69
CA ASP A 169 8.79 11.62 -11.08
C ASP A 169 7.57 10.86 -11.65
N PRO A 170 6.44 11.55 -11.92
CA PRO A 170 5.25 10.90 -12.50
C PRO A 170 5.46 10.24 -13.85
N GLU A 171 6.50 10.64 -14.59
CA GLU A 171 6.92 10.09 -15.88
C GLU A 171 7.84 8.86 -15.71
N GLY A 172 8.20 8.49 -14.45
CA GLY A 172 9.04 7.35 -14.11
C GLY A 172 10.54 7.60 -14.23
N LYS A 173 10.97 8.88 -14.35
CA LYS A 173 12.38 9.26 -14.38
C LYS A 173 12.93 9.38 -12.96
N LEU A 174 14.10 8.81 -12.70
CA LEU A 174 14.75 8.85 -11.41
C LEU A 174 15.10 10.30 -11.01
N LYS A 175 14.67 10.72 -9.81
CA LYS A 175 14.95 12.03 -9.21
C LYS A 175 16.02 11.94 -8.12
N THR A 176 15.98 10.87 -7.33
CA THR A 176 16.79 10.70 -6.13
C THR A 176 17.23 9.25 -5.98
N HIS A 177 18.50 9.03 -5.67
CA HIS A 177 19.04 7.76 -5.18
C HIS A 177 20.06 8.05 -4.08
N HIS A 178 19.66 7.79 -2.85
CA HIS A 178 20.47 7.97 -1.65
C HIS A 178 20.61 6.65 -0.90
N ILE A 179 21.63 6.55 -0.06
CA ILE A 179 21.82 5.45 0.89
C ILE A 179 21.66 6.00 2.30
N PHE A 180 20.77 5.38 3.08
CA PHE A 180 20.56 5.72 4.48
C PHE A 180 21.00 4.57 5.40
N LYS A 181 21.42 4.92 6.62
CA LYS A 181 21.62 3.99 7.71
C LYS A 181 21.06 4.59 8.98
N HIS A 182 20.04 3.93 9.55
CA HIS A 182 19.33 4.40 10.76
C HIS A 182 18.87 5.87 10.69
N GLY A 183 18.28 6.26 9.56
CA GLY A 183 17.81 7.62 9.29
C GLY A 183 18.88 8.62 8.89
N LEU A 184 20.15 8.24 8.93
CA LEU A 184 21.27 9.12 8.58
C LEU A 184 21.70 8.91 7.13
N LEU A 185 21.84 10.00 6.37
CA LEU A 185 22.27 9.98 4.98
C LEU A 185 23.76 9.61 4.90
N GLN A 186 24.06 8.46 4.29
CA GLN A 186 25.41 7.94 4.14
C GLN A 186 26.04 8.28 2.80
N GLN A 187 25.24 8.25 1.73
CA GLN A 187 25.73 8.43 0.38
C GLN A 187 24.66 9.03 -0.54
N ILE A 188 25.08 9.88 -1.44
CA ILE A 188 24.30 10.39 -2.57
C ILE A 188 24.83 9.70 -3.82
N ILE A 189 24.03 8.83 -4.43
CA ILE A 189 24.35 8.15 -5.69
C ILE A 189 23.94 9.04 -6.86
N PHE A 190 22.73 9.64 -6.75
CA PHE A 190 22.16 10.52 -7.75
C PHE A 190 21.13 11.45 -7.11
N GLU A 191 21.10 12.70 -7.53
CA GLU A 191 20.01 13.63 -7.25
C GLU A 191 19.90 14.69 -8.35
N THR A 192 18.66 15.13 -8.64
CA THR A 192 18.39 16.30 -9.46
C THR A 192 18.65 17.59 -8.65
N GLU A 193 18.77 18.74 -9.32
CA GLU A 193 18.89 20.04 -8.64
C GLU A 193 17.72 20.32 -7.69
N GLU A 194 16.50 19.95 -8.08
CA GLU A 194 15.30 20.08 -7.27
C GLU A 194 15.39 19.21 -6.02
N SER A 195 15.79 17.93 -6.16
CA SER A 195 15.98 17.00 -5.04
C SER A 195 17.08 17.48 -4.10
N GLN A 196 18.17 18.04 -4.63
CA GLN A 196 19.23 18.62 -3.83
C GLN A 196 18.74 19.81 -2.98
N LYS A 197 17.94 20.71 -3.55
CA LYS A 197 17.33 21.82 -2.81
C LYS A 197 16.42 21.31 -1.70
N THR A 198 15.58 20.32 -2.00
CA THR A 198 14.66 19.69 -1.02
C THR A 198 15.44 19.03 0.13
N ARG A 199 16.48 18.27 -0.18
CA ARG A 199 17.36 17.62 0.81
C ARG A 199 18.01 18.64 1.73
N LYS A 200 18.62 19.70 1.16
CA LYS A 200 19.25 20.77 1.94
C LYS A 200 18.24 21.52 2.83
N ALA A 201 17.05 21.80 2.31
CA ALA A 201 16.00 22.46 3.08
C ALA A 201 15.49 21.57 4.25
N ALA A 202 15.52 20.24 4.08
CA ALA A 202 15.21 19.27 5.14
C ALA A 202 16.36 19.04 6.15
N GLY A 203 17.53 19.71 5.98
CA GLY A 203 18.68 19.53 6.85
C GLY A 203 19.34 18.15 6.75
N LEU A 204 19.11 17.43 5.67
CA LEU A 204 19.73 16.10 5.47
C LEU A 204 21.13 16.27 4.91
N GLU A 205 22.11 16.24 5.82
CA GLU A 205 23.53 16.35 5.49
C GLU A 205 24.18 14.96 5.40
N LEU A 206 25.19 14.81 4.52
CA LEU A 206 26.02 13.62 4.49
C LEU A 206 26.72 13.45 5.84
N GLN A 207 26.63 12.26 6.40
CA GLN A 207 27.39 11.92 7.57
C GLN A 207 28.88 11.91 7.21
N LYS A 208 29.68 12.60 8.03
CA LYS A 208 31.14 12.47 7.96
C LYS A 208 31.48 10.98 8.20
N PRO A 209 32.31 10.35 7.37
CA PRO A 209 32.72 8.98 7.63
C PRO A 209 33.20 8.87 9.07
N GLU A 210 32.56 8.02 9.87
CA GLU A 210 33.05 7.66 11.18
C GLU A 210 34.45 7.06 10.95
N ALA A 211 35.49 7.63 11.60
CA ALA A 211 36.84 7.10 11.48
C ALA A 211 36.75 5.61 11.84
N ALA A 212 37.19 4.75 10.93
CA ALA A 212 37.25 3.32 11.19
C ALA A 212 37.86 3.10 12.57
N PRO A 213 37.28 2.25 13.44
CA PRO A 213 37.90 1.96 14.73
C PRO A 213 39.35 1.59 14.49
N ALA A 214 40.26 2.27 15.20
CA ALA A 214 41.69 2.01 15.07
C ALA A 214 41.90 0.51 15.17
N ALA A 215 42.63 -0.05 14.20
CA ALA A 215 42.98 -1.47 14.23
C ALA A 215 43.54 -1.77 15.63
N PRO A 216 43.14 -2.87 16.28
CA PRO A 216 43.69 -3.21 17.58
C PRO A 216 45.24 -3.23 17.45
N ALA A 217 45.91 -2.55 18.40
CA ALA A 217 47.34 -2.52 18.44
C ALA A 217 47.86 -3.98 18.36
N PRO A 218 48.96 -4.22 17.60
CA PRO A 218 49.55 -5.56 17.54
C PRO A 218 49.79 -6.05 18.96
N ALA A 219 49.27 -7.23 19.29
CA ALA A 219 49.49 -7.84 20.60
C ALA A 219 51.00 -7.93 20.87
N ASP A 220 51.43 -7.47 22.05
CA ASP A 220 52.80 -7.65 22.51
C ASP A 220 53.21 -9.12 22.36
N PRO A 221 54.42 -9.41 21.85
CA PRO A 221 54.92 -10.79 21.74
C PRO A 221 54.90 -11.43 23.11
N ALA A 222 54.27 -12.57 23.22
CA ALA A 222 54.24 -13.35 24.46
C ALA A 222 55.66 -13.57 24.97
N PRO A 223 55.92 -13.45 26.31
CA PRO A 223 57.21 -13.68 26.86
C PRO A 223 57.68 -15.11 26.53
N ALA A 224 58.94 -15.19 26.04
CA ALA A 224 59.55 -16.45 25.66
C ALA A 224 59.54 -17.43 26.85
N ALA A 225 58.99 -18.63 26.62
CA ALA A 225 58.95 -19.68 27.62
C ALA A 225 60.38 -20.02 28.06
N ALA A 226 60.61 -19.94 29.37
CA ALA A 226 61.88 -20.32 29.97
C ALA A 226 62.14 -21.80 29.70
N VAL A 227 63.32 -22.08 29.07
CA VAL A 227 63.77 -23.44 28.86
C VAL A 227 64.21 -24.02 30.22
N PRO A 228 63.68 -25.18 30.66
CA PRO A 228 64.06 -25.80 31.89
C PRO A 228 65.51 -26.32 31.76
N PRO A 229 66.35 -26.27 32.84
CA PRO A 229 67.72 -26.77 32.79
C PRO A 229 67.72 -28.30 32.59
N ALA A 230 68.66 -28.77 31.74
CA ALA A 230 68.92 -30.18 31.52
C ALA A 230 69.63 -30.79 32.77
N ASN A 231 69.10 -31.89 33.24
CA ASN A 231 69.77 -32.83 34.16
C ASN A 231 70.48 -33.88 33.35
#